data_557dbed52878fa0c70911f23f80675bd
#
_entry.id   557dbed52878fa0c70911f23f80675bd
#
_cell.length_a   1.000
_cell.length_b   1.000
_cell.length_c   1.000
_cell.angle_alpha   90.00
_cell.angle_beta   90.00
_cell.angle_gamma   90.00
#
_symmetry.space_group_name_H-M   'P 1'
#
loop_
_entity.id
_entity.type
_entity.pdbx_description
1 polymer ?
#
loop_
_entity_poly.entity_id
_entity_poly.type
_entity_poly.pdbx_seq_one_letter_code
_entity_poly.pdbx_strand_id
1 'polypeptide(L)'
;MTTEEPQRPDLARELIARATESAAHRAKRVRNQLDAVQLGQGRHTDHANTNVLRRILAEHDWPGHHLVDSEAARAAWSIALHSDDDPAFLRAAATLLGRAVQADDAPVQHWAHLHDRALTTSRRNQEYGTQLLLRADRIELCPLRAPESVDKRRATVSLPPIAVALETVRRRYMPNGTAYEVPSVVLAEAA
;
A
#
# COMPACT_ATOMS: atom_id res chain seq x y z
N MET A 1 -10.56 20.51 -16.88
CA MET A 1 -9.25 20.08 -16.33
C MET A 1 -8.60 19.31 -17.47
N THR A 2 -7.61 19.91 -18.12
CA THR A 2 -6.77 19.23 -19.13
C THR A 2 -5.92 18.23 -18.37
N THR A 3 -6.17 16.94 -18.59
CA THR A 3 -5.28 15.87 -18.13
C THR A 3 -3.99 16.06 -18.94
N GLU A 4 -2.95 16.59 -18.33
CA GLU A 4 -1.63 16.65 -18.96
C GLU A 4 -1.20 15.22 -19.30
N GLU A 5 -0.75 15.03 -20.55
CA GLU A 5 -0.29 13.71 -20.99
C GLU A 5 0.98 13.35 -20.21
N PRO A 6 1.11 12.10 -19.68
CA PRO A 6 2.26 11.73 -18.88
C PRO A 6 3.56 11.86 -19.68
N GLN A 7 4.64 12.33 -19.04
CA GLN A 7 5.95 12.46 -19.69
C GLN A 7 6.52 11.09 -20.09
N ARG A 8 6.17 10.03 -19.35
CA ARG A 8 6.61 8.65 -19.57
C ARG A 8 5.43 7.67 -19.65
N PRO A 9 4.67 7.71 -20.78
CA PRO A 9 3.50 6.84 -20.98
C PRO A 9 3.87 5.34 -21.07
N ASP A 10 5.10 5.02 -21.38
CA ASP A 10 5.64 3.67 -21.35
C ASP A 10 5.71 3.11 -19.92
N LEU A 11 6.26 3.88 -18.98
CA LEU A 11 6.31 3.52 -17.55
C LEU A 11 4.90 3.48 -16.95
N ALA A 12 4.04 4.42 -17.33
CA ALA A 12 2.67 4.45 -16.86
C ALA A 12 1.94 3.13 -17.18
N ARG A 13 1.97 2.71 -18.44
CA ARG A 13 1.36 1.43 -18.86
C ARG A 13 1.95 0.21 -18.15
N GLU A 14 3.28 0.16 -17.97
CA GLU A 14 3.95 -0.93 -17.28
C GLU A 14 3.50 -1.01 -15.81
N LEU A 15 3.50 0.10 -15.08
CA LEU A 15 3.11 0.17 -13.68
C LEU A 15 1.65 -0.26 -13.47
N ILE A 16 0.72 0.26 -14.29
CA ILE A 16 -0.70 -0.08 -14.24
C ILE A 16 -0.92 -1.57 -14.48
N ALA A 17 -0.32 -2.13 -15.54
CA ALA A 17 -0.48 -3.55 -15.86
C ALA A 17 -0.02 -4.45 -14.71
N ARG A 18 1.17 -4.19 -14.14
CA ARG A 18 1.74 -4.94 -13.03
C ARG A 18 0.90 -4.84 -11.76
N ALA A 19 0.46 -3.63 -11.39
CA ALA A 19 -0.37 -3.41 -10.22
C ALA A 19 -1.73 -4.10 -10.35
N THR A 20 -2.34 -4.09 -11.54
CA THR A 20 -3.63 -4.72 -11.83
C THR A 20 -3.54 -6.25 -11.68
N GLU A 21 -2.51 -6.88 -12.23
CA GLU A 21 -2.28 -8.33 -12.10
C GLU A 21 -2.11 -8.73 -10.64
N SER A 22 -1.26 -8.02 -9.89
CA SER A 22 -1.04 -8.29 -8.47
C SER A 22 -2.30 -8.04 -7.64
N ALA A 23 -3.10 -7.01 -7.94
CA ALA A 23 -4.36 -6.75 -7.24
C ALA A 23 -5.37 -7.88 -7.43
N ALA A 24 -5.50 -8.41 -8.66
CA ALA A 24 -6.37 -9.56 -8.94
C ALA A 24 -5.94 -10.80 -8.15
N HIS A 25 -4.64 -11.07 -8.06
CA HIS A 25 -4.10 -12.17 -7.27
C HIS A 25 -4.38 -11.97 -5.76
N ARG A 26 -4.13 -10.78 -5.21
CA ARG A 26 -4.41 -10.46 -3.80
C ARG A 26 -5.89 -10.59 -3.46
N ALA A 27 -6.79 -10.18 -4.36
CA ALA A 27 -8.22 -10.34 -4.16
C ALA A 27 -8.64 -11.82 -4.04
N LYS A 28 -8.02 -12.72 -4.80
CA LYS A 28 -8.23 -14.18 -4.68
C LYS A 28 -7.66 -14.71 -3.37
N ARG A 29 -6.46 -14.24 -2.96
CA ARG A 29 -5.83 -14.62 -1.68
C ARG A 29 -6.72 -14.26 -0.49
N VAL A 30 -7.28 -13.05 -0.43
CA VAL A 30 -8.18 -12.63 0.66
C VAL A 30 -9.43 -13.50 0.74
N ARG A 31 -9.91 -14.03 -0.40
CA ARG A 31 -11.07 -14.94 -0.45
C ARG A 31 -10.71 -16.40 -0.24
N ASN A 32 -9.46 -16.72 0.11
CA ASN A 32 -8.95 -18.09 0.25
C ASN A 32 -9.17 -18.97 -0.99
N GLN A 33 -8.98 -18.38 -2.18
CA GLN A 33 -9.22 -19.01 -3.49
C GLN A 33 -7.92 -19.46 -4.18
N LEU A 34 -6.80 -19.49 -3.45
CA LEU A 34 -5.50 -19.84 -4.01
C LEU A 34 -4.92 -21.07 -3.32
N ASP A 35 -4.38 -21.97 -4.11
CA ASP A 35 -3.57 -23.08 -3.61
C ASP A 35 -2.13 -22.66 -3.27
N ALA A 36 -1.33 -23.59 -2.73
CA ALA A 36 0.05 -23.30 -2.31
C ALA A 36 0.96 -22.88 -3.47
N VAL A 37 0.74 -23.42 -4.68
CA VAL A 37 1.51 -23.07 -5.89
C VAL A 37 1.17 -21.66 -6.32
N GLN A 38 -0.11 -21.33 -6.38
CA GLN A 38 -0.59 -19.99 -6.73
C GLN A 38 -0.12 -18.93 -5.72
N LEU A 39 -0.13 -19.25 -4.42
CA LEU A 39 0.43 -18.36 -3.38
C LEU A 39 1.94 -18.13 -3.60
N GLY A 40 2.68 -19.15 -4.01
CA GLY A 40 4.10 -19.05 -4.39
C GLY A 40 4.30 -18.15 -5.62
N GLN A 41 3.48 -18.33 -6.65
CA GLN A 41 3.51 -17.49 -7.87
C GLN A 41 3.26 -16.02 -7.56
N GLY A 42 2.28 -15.71 -6.69
CA GLY A 42 2.00 -14.34 -6.27
C GLY A 42 3.19 -13.67 -5.57
N ARG A 43 3.88 -14.35 -4.67
CA ARG A 43 5.11 -13.82 -4.05
C ARG A 43 6.21 -13.56 -5.08
N HIS A 44 6.37 -14.46 -6.05
CA HIS A 44 7.35 -14.28 -7.13
C HIS A 44 7.01 -13.05 -7.99
N THR A 45 5.73 -12.87 -8.33
CA THR A 45 5.25 -11.70 -9.08
C THR A 45 5.48 -10.41 -8.29
N ASP A 46 5.16 -10.37 -6.99
CA ASP A 46 5.38 -9.19 -6.14
C ASP A 46 6.88 -8.85 -6.04
N HIS A 47 7.75 -9.86 -5.92
CA HIS A 47 9.21 -9.66 -5.93
C HIS A 47 9.70 -9.10 -7.29
N ALA A 48 9.22 -9.63 -8.41
CA ALA A 48 9.56 -9.12 -9.74
C ALA A 48 9.10 -7.67 -9.93
N ASN A 49 7.90 -7.32 -9.46
CA ASN A 49 7.36 -5.97 -9.50
C ASN A 49 8.18 -5.01 -8.63
N THR A 50 8.60 -5.44 -7.43
CA THR A 50 9.52 -4.67 -6.57
C THR A 50 10.83 -4.35 -7.29
N ASN A 51 11.41 -5.31 -8.02
CA ASN A 51 12.65 -5.09 -8.77
C ASN A 51 12.47 -4.10 -9.92
N VAL A 52 11.33 -4.14 -10.63
CA VAL A 52 11.02 -3.16 -11.66
C VAL A 52 10.86 -1.76 -11.06
N LEU A 53 10.07 -1.65 -9.98
CA LEU A 53 9.88 -0.35 -9.32
C LEU A 53 11.20 0.19 -8.75
N ARG A 54 12.06 -0.67 -8.18
CA ARG A 54 13.40 -0.25 -7.69
C ARG A 54 14.23 0.39 -8.79
N ARG A 55 14.22 -0.17 -10.01
CA ARG A 55 14.91 0.41 -11.17
C ARG A 55 14.33 1.78 -11.52
N ILE A 56 12.99 1.89 -11.59
CA ILE A 56 12.32 3.16 -11.87
C ILE A 56 12.68 4.21 -10.81
N LEU A 57 12.67 3.84 -9.52
CA LEU A 57 13.05 4.76 -8.44
C LEU A 57 14.52 5.19 -8.51
N ALA A 58 15.42 4.33 -8.98
CA ALA A 58 16.82 4.68 -9.15
C ALA A 58 17.08 5.63 -10.32
N GLU A 59 16.27 5.57 -11.37
CA GLU A 59 16.42 6.36 -12.60
C GLU A 59 15.65 7.69 -12.54
N HIS A 60 14.53 7.74 -11.82
CA HIS A 60 13.55 8.84 -11.90
C HIS A 60 13.09 9.37 -10.54
N ASP A 61 13.66 8.92 -9.41
CA ASP A 61 13.07 9.12 -8.10
C ASP A 61 11.63 8.53 -8.01
N TRP A 62 10.73 9.15 -7.25
CA TRP A 62 9.35 8.67 -7.17
C TRP A 62 8.59 9.01 -8.46
N PRO A 63 7.97 8.03 -9.14
CA PRO A 63 7.15 8.29 -10.33
C PRO A 63 5.80 8.92 -9.92
N GLY A 64 5.81 10.22 -9.69
CA GLY A 64 4.64 11.01 -9.34
C GLY A 64 3.74 11.31 -10.53
N HIS A 65 2.67 12.09 -10.27
CA HIS A 65 1.66 12.34 -11.27
C HIS A 65 2.14 13.18 -12.47
N HIS A 66 3.22 13.96 -12.30
CA HIS A 66 3.84 14.69 -13.41
C HIS A 66 4.59 13.77 -14.38
N LEU A 67 5.19 12.70 -13.87
CA LEU A 67 5.97 11.78 -14.70
C LEU A 67 5.08 10.75 -15.43
N VAL A 68 4.13 10.14 -14.70
CA VAL A 68 3.41 8.94 -15.17
C VAL A 68 1.89 9.04 -15.11
N ASP A 69 1.30 10.14 -14.71
CA ASP A 69 -0.11 10.39 -14.37
C ASP A 69 -0.53 9.83 -12.97
N SER A 70 -1.72 10.22 -12.54
CA SER A 70 -2.22 9.87 -11.20
C SER A 70 -2.55 8.39 -11.05
N GLU A 71 -3.01 7.72 -12.11
CA GLU A 71 -3.33 6.28 -12.07
C GLU A 71 -2.06 5.45 -11.96
N ALA A 72 -1.05 5.75 -12.76
CA ALA A 72 0.22 5.04 -12.72
C ALA A 72 1.04 5.35 -11.46
N ALA A 73 0.99 6.58 -10.94
CA ALA A 73 1.57 6.93 -9.65
C ALA A 73 0.92 6.14 -8.50
N ARG A 74 -0.40 5.93 -8.53
CA ARG A 74 -1.11 5.05 -7.60
C ARG A 74 -0.72 3.58 -7.79
N ALA A 75 -0.49 3.14 -9.02
CA ALA A 75 0.00 1.79 -9.31
C ALA A 75 1.40 1.56 -8.72
N ALA A 76 2.33 2.52 -8.88
CA ALA A 76 3.66 2.49 -8.26
C ALA A 76 3.56 2.39 -6.73
N TRP A 77 2.71 3.21 -6.11
CA TRP A 77 2.43 3.13 -4.68
C TRP A 77 1.90 1.75 -4.25
N SER A 78 0.95 1.18 -5.00
CA SER A 78 0.42 -0.15 -4.73
C SER A 78 1.50 -1.24 -4.81
N ILE A 79 2.41 -1.18 -5.78
CA ILE A 79 3.55 -2.10 -5.88
C ILE A 79 4.46 -1.95 -4.65
N ALA A 80 4.86 -0.71 -4.31
CA ALA A 80 5.72 -0.45 -3.16
C ALA A 80 5.09 -0.96 -1.86
N LEU A 81 3.80 -0.74 -1.65
CA LEU A 81 3.08 -1.14 -0.44
C LEU A 81 3.07 -2.66 -0.22
N HIS A 82 3.25 -3.45 -1.25
CA HIS A 82 3.26 -4.92 -1.20
C HIS A 82 4.66 -5.54 -1.36
N SER A 83 5.72 -4.75 -1.17
CA SER A 83 7.12 -5.21 -1.19
C SER A 83 7.60 -5.69 0.18
N ASP A 84 6.81 -6.57 0.83
CA ASP A 84 7.00 -6.98 2.23
C ASP A 84 8.31 -7.71 2.51
N ASP A 85 8.83 -8.40 1.51
CA ASP A 85 10.06 -9.18 1.63
C ASP A 85 11.33 -8.30 1.59
N ASP A 86 11.18 -6.98 1.38
CA ASP A 86 12.30 -6.03 1.33
C ASP A 86 12.07 -4.77 2.18
N PRO A 87 12.32 -4.85 3.50
CA PRO A 87 12.20 -3.69 4.38
C PRO A 87 13.12 -2.51 4.03
N ALA A 88 14.26 -2.78 3.39
CA ALA A 88 15.18 -1.73 2.96
C ALA A 88 14.59 -0.93 1.79
N PHE A 89 14.01 -1.64 0.81
CA PHE A 89 13.30 -1.02 -0.28
C PHE A 89 12.10 -0.19 0.21
N LEU A 90 11.27 -0.72 1.11
CA LEU A 90 10.12 -0.01 1.67
C LEU A 90 10.53 1.32 2.31
N ARG A 91 11.63 1.35 3.08
CA ARG A 91 12.14 2.59 3.70
C ARG A 91 12.63 3.59 2.65
N ALA A 92 13.36 3.13 1.64
CA ALA A 92 13.84 3.98 0.55
C ALA A 92 12.67 4.56 -0.25
N ALA A 93 11.70 3.72 -0.63
CA ALA A 93 10.50 4.13 -1.34
C ALA A 93 9.66 5.14 -0.53
N ALA A 94 9.47 4.93 0.78
CA ALA A 94 8.78 5.88 1.65
C ALA A 94 9.51 7.23 1.73
N THR A 95 10.85 7.23 1.70
CA THR A 95 11.64 8.48 1.69
C THR A 95 11.44 9.24 0.38
N LEU A 96 11.50 8.54 -0.76
CA LEU A 96 11.31 9.16 -2.08
C LEU A 96 9.87 9.67 -2.26
N LEU A 97 8.87 8.88 -1.85
CA LEU A 97 7.48 9.32 -1.85
C LEU A 97 7.27 10.55 -0.96
N GLY A 98 7.93 10.62 0.20
CA GLY A 98 7.88 11.81 1.07
C GLY A 98 8.41 13.07 0.38
N ARG A 99 9.47 12.96 -0.43
CA ARG A 99 9.97 14.07 -1.25
C ARG A 99 8.98 14.48 -2.33
N ALA A 100 8.35 13.51 -3.01
CA ALA A 100 7.31 13.77 -3.99
C ALA A 100 6.09 14.49 -3.38
N VAL A 101 5.68 14.10 -2.16
CA VAL A 101 4.62 14.83 -1.41
C VAL A 101 5.03 16.29 -1.13
N GLN A 102 6.28 16.53 -0.74
CA GLN A 102 6.77 17.90 -0.52
C GLN A 102 6.82 18.74 -1.81
N ALA A 103 6.96 18.09 -2.96
CA ALA A 103 6.94 18.70 -4.29
C ALA A 103 5.52 18.76 -4.90
N ASP A 104 4.47 18.44 -4.13
CA ASP A 104 3.07 18.37 -4.60
C ASP A 104 2.87 17.41 -5.79
N ASP A 105 3.68 16.34 -5.87
CA ASP A 105 3.69 15.34 -6.93
C ASP A 105 3.14 13.98 -6.48
N ALA A 106 2.65 13.88 -5.25
CA ALA A 106 2.02 12.68 -4.71
C ALA A 106 1.10 12.98 -3.52
N PRO A 107 0.02 12.21 -3.31
CA PRO A 107 -0.87 12.36 -2.16
C PRO A 107 -0.17 12.02 -0.84
N VAL A 108 -0.34 12.86 0.19
CA VAL A 108 0.24 12.63 1.52
C VAL A 108 -0.30 11.36 2.19
N GLN A 109 -1.53 10.96 1.86
CA GLN A 109 -2.13 9.71 2.35
C GLN A 109 -1.34 8.50 1.87
N HIS A 110 -0.91 8.47 0.61
CA HIS A 110 -0.06 7.40 0.07
C HIS A 110 1.25 7.27 0.85
N TRP A 111 1.86 8.41 1.18
CA TRP A 111 3.06 8.41 2.00
C TRP A 111 2.80 7.86 3.41
N ALA A 112 1.72 8.27 4.08
CA ALA A 112 1.38 7.78 5.41
C ALA A 112 1.22 6.26 5.44
N HIS A 113 0.54 5.67 4.44
CA HIS A 113 0.39 4.22 4.30
C HIS A 113 1.72 3.51 4.09
N LEU A 114 2.57 4.02 3.17
CA LEU A 114 3.85 3.39 2.88
C LEU A 114 4.84 3.55 4.05
N HIS A 115 4.80 4.69 4.75
CA HIS A 115 5.58 4.94 5.95
C HIS A 115 5.24 3.92 7.06
N ASP A 116 3.95 3.75 7.36
CA ASP A 116 3.51 2.76 8.35
C ASP A 116 3.88 1.34 7.93
N ARG A 117 3.77 1.01 6.64
CA ARG A 117 4.20 -0.29 6.12
C ARG A 117 5.69 -0.53 6.36
N ALA A 118 6.54 0.46 6.06
CA ALA A 118 7.98 0.37 6.31
C ALA A 118 8.31 0.21 7.80
N LEU A 119 7.54 0.87 8.68
CA LEU A 119 7.68 0.71 10.13
C LEU A 119 7.30 -0.71 10.58
N THR A 120 6.10 -1.18 10.23
CA THR A 120 5.59 -2.48 10.68
C THR A 120 6.42 -3.65 10.16
N THR A 121 6.86 -3.59 8.90
CA THR A 121 7.77 -4.59 8.31
C THR A 121 9.14 -4.60 9.00
N SER A 122 9.57 -3.45 9.53
CA SER A 122 10.78 -3.33 10.36
C SER A 122 10.53 -3.63 11.86
N ARG A 123 9.38 -4.21 12.23
CA ARG A 123 8.96 -4.52 13.62
C ARG A 123 8.90 -3.30 14.53
N ARG A 124 8.58 -2.15 13.97
CA ARG A 124 8.36 -0.90 14.71
C ARG A 124 6.88 -0.58 14.79
N ASN A 125 6.50 0.22 15.78
CA ASN A 125 5.15 0.72 15.91
C ASN A 125 4.84 1.71 14.79
N GLN A 126 3.68 1.55 14.16
CA GLN A 126 3.18 2.47 13.14
C GLN A 126 2.75 3.83 13.73
N GLU A 127 2.71 4.85 12.89
CA GLU A 127 2.40 6.23 13.30
C GLU A 127 0.92 6.58 13.12
N TYR A 128 0.33 6.14 12.00
CA TYR A 128 -0.99 6.57 11.55
C TYR A 128 -2.07 5.49 11.68
N GLY A 129 -1.71 4.25 12.02
CA GLY A 129 -2.67 3.16 12.17
C GLY A 129 -3.25 2.67 10.84
N THR A 130 -2.47 2.69 9.76
CA THR A 130 -2.93 2.30 8.42
C THR A 130 -2.72 0.81 8.13
N GLN A 131 -2.00 0.10 8.99
CA GLN A 131 -1.70 -1.32 8.82
C GLN A 131 -2.51 -2.17 9.80
N LEU A 132 -3.23 -3.14 9.26
CA LEU A 132 -4.18 -3.98 9.96
C LEU A 132 -3.89 -5.45 9.69
N LEU A 133 -4.16 -6.32 10.65
CA LEU A 133 -4.11 -7.77 10.49
C LEU A 133 -5.54 -8.29 10.37
N LEU A 134 -5.84 -8.95 9.26
CA LEU A 134 -7.07 -9.71 9.12
C LEU A 134 -6.88 -11.08 9.76
N ARG A 135 -7.70 -11.38 10.77
CA ARG A 135 -7.82 -12.68 11.43
C ARG A 135 -9.14 -13.33 11.02
N ALA A 136 -9.30 -14.61 11.31
CA ALA A 136 -10.52 -15.34 10.99
C ALA A 136 -11.79 -14.73 11.63
N ASP A 137 -11.66 -14.16 12.80
CA ASP A 137 -12.76 -13.65 13.65
C ASP A 137 -12.75 -12.14 13.86
N ARG A 138 -11.66 -11.45 13.51
CA ARG A 138 -11.50 -10.02 13.79
C ARG A 138 -10.45 -9.33 12.92
N ILE A 139 -10.51 -8.01 12.90
CA ILE A 139 -9.46 -7.14 12.37
C ILE A 139 -8.69 -6.56 13.56
N GLU A 140 -7.38 -6.75 13.57
CA GLU A 140 -6.48 -6.22 14.60
C GLU A 140 -5.65 -5.07 14.03
N LEU A 141 -5.52 -4.01 14.82
CA LEU A 141 -4.59 -2.93 14.51
C LEU A 141 -3.16 -3.39 14.82
N CYS A 142 -2.23 -3.22 13.87
CA CYS A 142 -0.81 -3.44 14.16
C CYS A 142 -0.34 -2.47 15.28
N PRO A 143 0.72 -2.81 16.03
CA PRO A 143 1.18 -1.98 17.15
C PRO A 143 1.35 -0.51 16.77
N LEU A 144 0.74 0.39 17.54
CA LEU A 144 0.63 1.81 17.25
C LEU A 144 1.45 2.62 18.26
N ARG A 145 2.18 3.64 17.78
CA ARG A 145 2.85 4.63 18.64
C ARG A 145 1.82 5.61 19.20
N ALA A 146 1.84 5.83 20.51
CA ALA A 146 0.99 6.80 21.20
C ALA A 146 -0.47 6.78 20.68
N PRO A 147 -1.24 5.71 20.98
CA PRO A 147 -2.61 5.51 20.46
C PRO A 147 -3.55 6.68 20.76
N GLU A 148 -3.38 7.33 21.90
CA GLU A 148 -4.20 8.44 22.39
C GLU A 148 -4.13 9.71 21.49
N SER A 149 -3.10 9.80 20.68
CA SER A 149 -2.88 10.97 19.79
C SER A 149 -2.93 10.60 18.30
N VAL A 150 -3.34 9.38 17.96
CA VAL A 150 -3.37 8.89 16.57
C VAL A 150 -4.24 9.76 15.66
N ASP A 151 -5.43 10.16 16.10
CA ASP A 151 -6.34 10.95 15.28
C ASP A 151 -5.81 12.36 14.98
N LYS A 152 -5.03 12.94 15.90
CA LYS A 152 -4.32 14.20 15.63
C LYS A 152 -3.29 14.02 14.51
N ARG A 153 -2.51 12.92 14.54
CA ARG A 153 -1.54 12.63 13.47
C ARG A 153 -2.23 12.32 12.14
N ARG A 154 -3.32 11.55 12.17
CA ARG A 154 -4.12 11.23 10.98
C ARG A 154 -4.65 12.50 10.30
N ALA A 155 -5.14 13.45 11.08
CA ALA A 155 -5.60 14.73 10.55
C ALA A 155 -4.50 15.52 9.80
N THR A 156 -3.23 15.44 10.23
CA THR A 156 -2.12 16.14 9.54
C THR A 156 -1.79 15.56 8.17
N VAL A 157 -2.23 14.34 7.89
CA VAL A 157 -2.04 13.66 6.59
C VAL A 157 -3.38 13.39 5.89
N SER A 158 -4.43 14.14 6.26
CA SER A 158 -5.77 14.05 5.65
C SER A 158 -6.38 12.64 5.66
N LEU A 159 -6.08 11.84 6.69
CA LEU A 159 -6.72 10.56 6.92
C LEU A 159 -7.93 10.72 7.86
N PRO A 160 -9.02 9.96 7.66
CA PRO A 160 -10.17 9.97 8.56
C PRO A 160 -9.78 9.45 9.96
N PRO A 161 -10.56 9.75 11.03
CA PRO A 161 -10.34 9.16 12.34
C PRO A 161 -10.21 7.63 12.31
N ILE A 162 -9.38 7.06 13.18
CA ILE A 162 -9.06 5.63 13.17
C ILE A 162 -10.31 4.74 13.30
N ALA A 163 -11.30 5.17 14.09
CA ALA A 163 -12.54 4.42 14.25
C ALA A 163 -13.35 4.32 12.94
N VAL A 164 -13.36 5.39 12.13
CA VAL A 164 -14.03 5.42 10.82
C VAL A 164 -13.31 4.50 9.84
N ALA A 165 -11.98 4.56 9.83
CA ALA A 165 -11.16 3.70 8.99
C ALA A 165 -11.36 2.21 9.31
N LEU A 166 -11.31 1.84 10.59
CA LEU A 166 -11.55 0.46 11.06
C LEU A 166 -12.95 -0.04 10.66
N GLU A 167 -13.97 0.79 10.79
CA GLU A 167 -15.33 0.42 10.40
C GLU A 167 -15.44 0.21 8.89
N THR A 168 -14.78 1.03 8.08
CA THR A 168 -14.74 0.87 6.61
C THR A 168 -14.11 -0.46 6.21
N VAL A 169 -12.97 -0.80 6.83
CA VAL A 169 -12.29 -2.07 6.59
C VAL A 169 -13.14 -3.25 7.07
N ARG A 170 -13.78 -3.13 8.23
CA ARG A 170 -14.68 -4.18 8.77
C ARG A 170 -15.82 -4.46 7.80
N ARG A 171 -16.51 -3.44 7.30
CA ARG A 171 -17.61 -3.62 6.32
C ARG A 171 -17.15 -4.30 5.04
N ARG A 172 -15.93 -3.99 4.59
CA ARG A 172 -15.36 -4.55 3.35
C ARG A 172 -14.96 -6.02 3.50
N TYR A 173 -14.33 -6.39 4.60
CA TYR A 173 -13.71 -7.71 4.76
C TYR A 173 -14.46 -8.64 5.71
N MET A 174 -15.41 -8.14 6.48
CA MET A 174 -16.21 -8.90 7.45
C MET A 174 -17.71 -8.51 7.38
N PRO A 175 -18.35 -8.52 6.21
CA PRO A 175 -19.70 -8.01 6.04
C PRO A 175 -20.74 -8.75 6.91
N ASN A 176 -20.50 -10.02 7.26
CA ASN A 176 -21.37 -10.89 8.04
C ASN A 176 -20.80 -11.21 9.44
N GLY A 177 -19.83 -10.41 9.95
CA GLY A 177 -19.22 -10.64 11.26
C GLY A 177 -18.16 -11.74 11.31
N THR A 178 -17.94 -12.47 10.22
CA THR A 178 -16.88 -13.47 10.08
C THR A 178 -16.01 -13.14 8.88
N ALA A 179 -14.68 -13.11 9.08
CA ALA A 179 -13.76 -13.08 7.96
C ALA A 179 -13.74 -14.46 7.26
N TYR A 180 -13.40 -14.46 5.98
CA TYR A 180 -13.03 -15.72 5.32
C TYR A 180 -11.84 -16.34 6.08
N GLU A 181 -11.78 -17.69 6.16
CA GLU A 181 -10.61 -18.39 6.72
C GLU A 181 -9.35 -18.01 5.92
N VAL A 182 -8.62 -17.03 6.37
CA VAL A 182 -7.38 -16.56 5.74
C VAL A 182 -6.25 -16.68 6.74
N PRO A 183 -5.10 -17.25 6.38
CA PRO A 183 -3.89 -17.04 7.15
C PRO A 183 -3.65 -15.54 7.24
N SER A 184 -3.31 -15.05 8.43
CA SER A 184 -3.13 -13.62 8.77
C SER A 184 -2.61 -12.77 7.61
N VAL A 185 -3.48 -11.98 7.00
CA VAL A 185 -3.12 -11.07 5.91
C VAL A 185 -2.97 -9.67 6.49
N VAL A 186 -1.85 -9.01 6.20
CA VAL A 186 -1.71 -7.59 6.52
C VAL A 186 -2.46 -6.80 5.45
N LEU A 187 -3.47 -6.09 5.89
CA LEU A 187 -4.24 -5.18 5.05
C LEU A 187 -3.67 -3.77 5.23
N ALA A 188 -3.48 -3.06 4.12
CA ALA A 188 -3.45 -1.61 4.19
C ALA A 188 -4.90 -1.11 4.19
N GLU A 189 -5.19 -0.12 5.01
CA GLU A 189 -6.44 0.63 4.90
C GLU A 189 -6.61 1.06 3.44
N ALA A 190 -7.78 0.80 2.85
CA ALA A 190 -8.04 1.25 1.48
C ALA A 190 -8.07 2.79 1.46
N ALA A 191 -7.19 3.38 0.68
CA ALA A 191 -7.25 4.80 0.34
C ALA A 191 -8.40 5.07 -0.63
#